data_06c9c36c51a62b51057ff7c162212963
#
_entry.id   06c9c36c51a62b51057ff7c162212963
#
_cell.length_a   1.000
_cell.length_b   1.000
_cell.length_c   1.000
_cell.angle_alpha   90.00
_cell.angle_beta   90.00
_cell.angle_gamma   90.00
#
_symmetry.space_group_name_H-M   'P 1'
#
loop_
_entity.id
_entity.type
_entity.pdbx_description
1 polymer ?
#
loop_
_entity_poly.entity_id
_entity_poly.type
_entity_poly.pdbx_seq_one_letter_code
_entity_poly.pdbx_strand_id
1 'polypeptide(L)'
;AYEILIGLVGSEMCIRDSAWSDYFDFERGVDRVDTFGVKTLTSGQFMPLEIRNLAIGLMVPAVMVGLWLVVRTGLPLLWIGVCGALCSLLYPWLKYRAFGDFVIFVAYAILPTLGISYITMGKFLPDVWLIIVPVGLITVAILHANNTRDIGTDVRARISTLAMRLGVKTDIFLYMFEVLFPFLWIAACVALGYFPWWSLLTIVGILPAIANARTMLRLPKEGIGVISNLDEKTAKLQLLFSLLFTVTFLI
;
A
#
# COMPACT_ATOMS: atom_id res chain seq x y z
N ALA A 1 -1.89 13.40 -21.51
CA ALA A 1 -1.47 14.44 -20.54
C ALA A 1 -2.08 14.23 -19.15
N TYR A 2 -3.37 13.89 -19.05
CA TYR A 2 -4.04 13.61 -17.77
C TYR A 2 -3.45 12.41 -17.01
N GLU A 3 -3.14 11.33 -17.70
CA GLU A 3 -2.57 10.11 -17.11
C GLU A 3 -1.17 10.36 -16.51
N ILE A 4 -0.37 11.21 -17.13
CA ILE A 4 0.95 11.60 -16.63
C ILE A 4 0.82 12.44 -15.35
N LEU A 5 -0.15 13.37 -15.30
CA LEU A 5 -0.40 14.18 -14.11
C LEU A 5 -0.91 13.36 -12.94
N ILE A 6 -1.78 12.36 -13.18
CA ILE A 6 -2.26 11.44 -12.15
C ILE A 6 -1.10 10.58 -11.62
N GLY A 7 -0.22 10.10 -12.48
CA GLY A 7 0.98 9.36 -12.09
C GLY A 7 1.95 10.19 -11.24
N LEU A 8 2.15 11.46 -11.60
CA LEU A 8 2.98 12.41 -10.83
C LEU A 8 2.38 12.65 -9.44
N VAL A 9 1.08 12.96 -9.34
CA VAL A 9 0.40 13.16 -8.06
C VAL A 9 0.48 11.91 -7.18
N GLY A 10 0.31 10.72 -7.77
CA GLY A 10 0.43 9.46 -7.04
C GLY A 10 1.83 9.24 -6.48
N SER A 11 2.89 9.50 -7.25
CA SER A 11 4.26 9.34 -6.78
C SER A 11 4.65 10.36 -5.71
N GLU A 12 4.25 11.62 -5.88
CA GLU A 12 4.47 12.67 -4.87
C GLU A 12 3.74 12.37 -3.56
N MET A 13 2.51 11.85 -3.62
CA MET A 13 1.77 11.41 -2.44
C MET A 13 2.48 10.26 -1.72
N CYS A 14 2.99 9.25 -2.43
CA CYS A 14 3.73 8.15 -1.83
C CYS A 14 5.01 8.63 -1.12
N ILE A 15 5.80 9.50 -1.75
CA ILE A 15 7.02 10.05 -1.15
C ILE A 15 6.66 10.90 0.07
N ARG A 16 5.62 11.73 -0.03
CA ARG A 16 5.15 12.55 1.09
C ARG A 16 4.68 11.70 2.26
N ASP A 17 3.91 10.65 2.01
CA ASP A 17 3.34 9.80 3.06
C ASP A 17 4.44 9.04 3.79
N SER A 18 5.47 8.57 3.08
CA SER A 18 6.66 8.00 3.69
C SER A 18 7.40 9.03 4.55
N ALA A 19 7.70 10.22 4.01
CA ALA A 19 8.39 11.27 4.76
C ALA A 19 7.58 11.77 5.98
N TRP A 20 6.25 11.83 5.86
CA TRP A 20 5.36 12.19 6.96
C TRP A 20 5.35 11.13 8.06
N SER A 21 5.25 9.85 7.68
CA SER A 21 5.32 8.73 8.64
C SER A 21 6.69 8.66 9.32
N ASP A 22 7.79 8.76 8.55
CA ASP A 22 9.17 8.72 9.06
C ASP A 22 9.41 9.80 10.12
N TYR A 23 8.89 11.02 9.91
CA TYR A 23 8.99 12.08 10.91
C TYR A 23 8.34 11.69 12.25
N PHE A 24 7.11 11.14 12.23
CA PHE A 24 6.41 10.75 13.44
C PHE A 24 6.99 9.49 14.08
N ASP A 25 7.44 8.52 13.27
CA ASP A 25 8.07 7.30 13.74
C ASP A 25 9.40 7.62 14.44
N PHE A 26 10.16 8.60 13.93
CA PHE A 26 11.37 9.11 14.59
C PHE A 26 11.05 9.85 15.91
N GLU A 27 10.12 10.80 15.90
CA GLU A 27 9.72 11.57 17.11
C GLU A 27 9.19 10.67 18.23
N ARG A 28 8.54 9.55 17.88
CA ARG A 28 8.02 8.59 18.84
C ARG A 28 9.01 7.50 19.23
N GLY A 29 10.19 7.49 18.64
CA GLY A 29 11.23 6.49 18.88
C GLY A 29 10.85 5.09 18.37
N VAL A 30 9.97 5.02 17.37
CA VAL A 30 9.67 3.79 16.59
C VAL A 30 10.89 3.45 15.77
N ASP A 31 11.40 4.42 15.00
CA ASP A 31 12.61 4.29 14.22
C ASP A 31 13.85 4.54 15.08
N ARG A 32 14.73 3.56 15.09
CA ARG A 32 16.01 3.57 15.84
C ARG A 32 17.12 3.03 14.94
N VAL A 33 18.34 3.20 15.37
CA VAL A 33 19.53 2.68 14.65
C VAL A 33 19.51 1.17 14.50
N ASP A 34 18.85 0.45 15.42
CA ASP A 34 18.72 -1.00 15.46
C ASP A 34 17.44 -1.55 14.79
N THR A 35 16.57 -0.68 14.24
CA THR A 35 15.36 -1.11 13.51
C THR A 35 15.67 -1.52 12.07
N PHE A 36 14.79 -2.35 11.48
CA PHE A 36 14.82 -2.65 10.05
C PHE A 36 14.28 -1.47 9.24
N GLY A 37 14.56 -1.45 7.94
CA GLY A 37 14.04 -0.44 7.01
C GLY A 37 15.03 0.65 6.64
N VAL A 38 14.52 1.66 5.94
CA VAL A 38 15.31 2.80 5.46
C VAL A 38 15.65 3.73 6.64
N LYS A 39 16.92 4.03 6.82
CA LYS A 39 17.41 4.82 7.97
C LYS A 39 17.54 6.30 7.62
N THR A 40 16.51 6.90 7.07
CA THR A 40 16.54 8.31 6.59
C THR A 40 16.92 9.29 7.70
N LEU A 41 16.27 9.21 8.85
CA LEU A 41 16.51 10.09 9.98
C LEU A 41 17.53 9.52 10.96
N THR A 42 17.51 8.22 11.22
CA THR A 42 18.40 7.57 12.19
C THR A 42 19.85 7.49 11.71
N SER A 43 20.13 7.66 10.40
CA SER A 43 21.48 7.80 9.86
C SER A 43 22.11 9.18 10.13
N GLY A 44 21.31 10.17 10.54
CA GLY A 44 21.76 11.55 10.71
C GLY A 44 22.02 12.31 9.40
N GLN A 45 21.64 11.77 8.25
CA GLN A 45 21.79 12.44 6.96
C GLN A 45 20.83 13.62 6.79
N PHE A 46 19.67 13.56 7.44
CA PHE A 46 18.64 14.60 7.40
C PHE A 46 18.19 14.96 8.80
N MET A 47 17.84 16.24 9.01
CA MET A 47 17.19 16.67 10.24
C MET A 47 15.69 16.35 10.18
N PRO A 48 15.03 16.04 11.33
CA PRO A 48 13.59 15.75 11.36
C PRO A 48 12.73 16.87 10.74
N LEU A 49 13.12 18.13 10.96
CA LEU A 49 12.44 19.29 10.38
C LEU A 49 12.56 19.37 8.86
N GLU A 50 13.66 18.90 8.27
CA GLU A 50 13.84 18.88 6.82
C GLU A 50 12.90 17.87 6.18
N ILE A 51 12.78 16.68 6.75
CA ILE A 51 11.85 15.63 6.29
C ILE A 51 10.40 16.08 6.42
N ARG A 52 10.04 16.70 7.55
CA ARG A 52 8.70 17.28 7.74
C ARG A 52 8.40 18.36 6.71
N ASN A 53 9.34 19.28 6.48
CA ASN A 53 9.18 20.37 5.52
C ASN A 53 9.10 19.84 4.09
N LEU A 54 9.86 18.79 3.76
CA LEU A 54 9.75 18.08 2.48
C LEU A 54 8.34 17.50 2.29
N ALA A 55 7.81 16.80 3.31
CA ALA A 55 6.46 16.24 3.26
C ALA A 55 5.39 17.33 3.04
N ILE A 56 5.49 18.46 3.74
CA ILE A 56 4.57 19.61 3.55
C ILE A 56 4.77 20.23 2.16
N GLY A 57 6.02 20.39 1.73
CA GLY A 57 6.34 20.96 0.42
C GLY A 57 5.77 20.13 -0.74
N LEU A 58 5.80 18.81 -0.64
CA LEU A 58 5.21 17.90 -1.63
C LEU A 58 3.67 17.90 -1.59
N MET A 59 3.07 18.22 -0.43
CA MET A 59 1.61 18.31 -0.32
C MET A 59 1.04 19.48 -1.12
N VAL A 60 1.75 20.60 -1.21
CA VAL A 60 1.28 21.78 -1.92
C VAL A 60 1.00 21.52 -3.41
N PRO A 61 1.95 21.03 -4.22
CA PRO A 61 1.68 20.74 -5.62
C PRO A 61 0.61 19.64 -5.79
N ALA A 62 0.58 18.63 -4.92
CA ALA A 62 -0.44 17.58 -4.96
C ALA A 62 -1.85 18.16 -4.76
N VAL A 63 -2.03 19.07 -3.79
CA VAL A 63 -3.31 19.76 -3.56
C VAL A 63 -3.66 20.67 -4.74
N MET A 64 -2.70 21.41 -5.29
CA MET A 64 -2.94 22.28 -6.45
C MET A 64 -3.43 21.50 -7.67
N VAL A 65 -2.78 20.40 -8.01
CA VAL A 65 -3.19 19.53 -9.12
C VAL A 65 -4.52 18.86 -8.81
N GLY A 66 -4.74 18.40 -7.58
CA GLY A 66 -6.02 17.85 -7.13
C GLY A 66 -7.17 18.84 -7.29
N LEU A 67 -7.00 20.09 -6.85
CA LEU A 67 -8.01 21.14 -7.02
C LEU A 67 -8.25 21.48 -8.50
N TRP A 68 -7.20 21.54 -9.31
CA TRP A 68 -7.33 21.73 -10.75
C TRP A 68 -8.15 20.60 -11.40
N LEU A 69 -7.91 19.35 -11.02
CA LEU A 69 -8.71 18.19 -11.47
C LEU A 69 -10.17 18.32 -11.02
N VAL A 70 -10.43 18.74 -9.79
CA VAL A 70 -11.80 18.99 -9.28
C VAL A 70 -12.54 20.02 -10.12
N VAL A 71 -11.89 21.14 -10.47
CA VAL A 71 -12.47 22.17 -11.35
C VAL A 71 -12.84 21.59 -12.73
N ARG A 72 -12.09 20.61 -13.21
CA ARG A 72 -12.31 19.98 -14.52
C ARG A 72 -13.34 18.85 -14.50
N THR A 73 -13.48 18.13 -13.38
CA THR A 73 -14.27 16.89 -13.29
C THR A 73 -15.45 16.98 -12.34
N GLY A 74 -15.42 17.88 -11.37
CA GLY A 74 -16.53 18.14 -10.46
C GLY A 74 -16.32 17.70 -9.01
N LEU A 75 -17.33 17.99 -8.19
CA LEU A 75 -17.29 17.81 -6.73
C LEU A 75 -17.04 16.39 -6.21
N PRO A 76 -17.47 15.29 -6.87
CA PRO A 76 -17.18 13.95 -6.35
C PRO A 76 -15.71 13.68 -6.17
N LEU A 77 -14.85 14.21 -7.06
CA LEU A 77 -13.40 14.07 -6.93
C LEU A 77 -12.84 14.84 -5.72
N LEU A 78 -13.47 15.96 -5.34
CA LEU A 78 -13.09 16.69 -4.12
C LEU A 78 -13.21 15.81 -2.87
N TRP A 79 -14.31 15.06 -2.75
CA TRP A 79 -14.53 14.16 -1.61
C TRP A 79 -13.50 13.03 -1.57
N ILE A 80 -13.15 12.46 -2.73
CA ILE A 80 -12.08 11.46 -2.82
C ILE A 80 -10.76 12.07 -2.36
N GLY A 81 -10.42 13.27 -2.83
CA GLY A 81 -9.20 13.98 -2.43
C GLY A 81 -9.15 14.31 -0.94
N VAL A 82 -10.28 14.77 -0.37
CA VAL A 82 -10.38 15.04 1.08
C VAL A 82 -10.21 13.75 1.89
N CYS A 83 -10.87 12.65 1.48
CA CYS A 83 -10.67 11.36 2.14
C CYS A 83 -9.21 10.88 2.06
N GLY A 84 -8.57 11.02 0.90
CA GLY A 84 -7.16 10.68 0.73
C GLY A 84 -6.24 11.53 1.61
N ALA A 85 -6.46 12.83 1.67
CA ALA A 85 -5.72 13.72 2.55
C ALA A 85 -5.89 13.38 4.03
N LEU A 86 -7.11 13.04 4.46
CA LEU A 86 -7.39 12.59 5.82
C LEU A 86 -6.71 11.26 6.13
N CYS A 87 -6.79 10.26 5.23
CA CYS A 87 -6.07 9.01 5.38
C CYS A 87 -4.58 9.26 5.60
N SER A 88 -3.97 10.10 4.80
CA SER A 88 -2.55 10.41 4.82
C SER A 88 -2.14 11.16 6.10
N LEU A 89 -2.89 12.19 6.48
CA LEU A 89 -2.62 12.97 7.69
C LEU A 89 -2.80 12.15 8.96
N LEU A 90 -3.83 11.31 9.02
CA LEU A 90 -4.18 10.52 10.20
C LEU A 90 -3.44 9.17 10.26
N TYR A 91 -2.75 8.78 9.18
CA TYR A 91 -2.08 7.48 9.08
C TYR A 91 -1.18 7.16 10.28
N PRO A 92 -0.27 8.06 10.76
CA PRO A 92 0.60 7.73 11.88
C PRO A 92 -0.18 7.33 13.15
N TRP A 93 -1.30 8.03 13.45
CA TRP A 93 -2.12 7.70 14.63
C TRP A 93 -2.95 6.43 14.45
N LEU A 94 -3.45 6.18 13.24
CA LEU A 94 -4.25 5.00 12.92
C LEU A 94 -3.38 3.75 12.84
N LYS A 95 -2.17 3.85 12.26
CA LYS A 95 -1.16 2.80 12.25
C LYS A 95 -0.86 2.29 13.66
N TYR A 96 -0.66 3.21 14.61
CA TYR A 96 -0.36 2.86 16.01
C TYR A 96 -1.51 2.23 16.78
N ARG A 97 -2.70 2.16 16.19
CA ARG A 97 -3.92 1.58 16.79
C ARG A 97 -4.44 0.35 16.02
N ALA A 98 -3.61 -0.27 15.19
CA ALA A 98 -3.93 -1.43 14.36
C ALA A 98 -4.93 -1.16 13.22
N PHE A 99 -5.09 0.09 12.78
CA PHE A 99 -5.89 0.45 11.62
C PHE A 99 -5.05 0.71 10.37
N GLY A 100 -3.71 0.52 10.43
CA GLY A 100 -2.79 0.79 9.32
C GLY A 100 -3.15 0.06 8.05
N ASP A 101 -3.38 -1.25 8.13
CA ASP A 101 -3.71 -2.10 6.98
C ASP A 101 -5.02 -1.65 6.29
N PHE A 102 -6.04 -1.29 7.07
CA PHE A 102 -7.29 -0.74 6.54
C PHE A 102 -7.07 0.60 5.83
N VAL A 103 -6.31 1.51 6.44
CA VAL A 103 -6.03 2.82 5.84
C VAL A 103 -5.25 2.68 4.54
N ILE A 104 -4.26 1.77 4.49
CA ILE A 104 -3.51 1.48 3.26
C ILE A 104 -4.43 0.93 2.18
N PHE A 105 -5.32 -0.01 2.51
CA PHE A 105 -6.29 -0.53 1.54
C PHE A 105 -7.18 0.59 0.96
N VAL A 106 -7.68 1.48 1.81
CA VAL A 106 -8.50 2.62 1.38
C VAL A 106 -7.67 3.60 0.54
N ALA A 107 -6.51 4.04 1.05
CA ALA A 107 -5.71 5.10 0.44
C ALA A 107 -5.03 4.68 -0.87
N TYR A 108 -4.60 3.43 -0.98
CA TYR A 108 -3.81 2.95 -2.13
C TYR A 108 -4.56 2.03 -3.09
N ALA A 109 -5.75 1.55 -2.75
CA ALA A 109 -6.56 0.74 -3.66
C ALA A 109 -7.91 1.40 -3.95
N ILE A 110 -8.72 1.70 -2.93
CA ILE A 110 -10.08 2.22 -3.14
C ILE A 110 -10.05 3.61 -3.76
N LEU A 111 -9.46 4.58 -3.06
CA LEU A 111 -9.52 5.99 -3.48
C LEU A 111 -8.87 6.25 -4.84
N PRO A 112 -7.68 5.72 -5.16
CA PRO A 112 -7.08 5.92 -6.47
C PRO A 112 -7.91 5.31 -7.60
N THR A 113 -8.41 4.09 -7.42
CA THR A 113 -9.20 3.41 -8.45
C THR A 113 -10.53 4.11 -8.70
N LEU A 114 -11.23 4.54 -7.64
CA LEU A 114 -12.45 5.36 -7.77
C LEU A 114 -12.16 6.71 -8.41
N GLY A 115 -11.06 7.37 -8.02
CA GLY A 115 -10.65 8.65 -8.58
C GLY A 115 -10.35 8.56 -10.06
N ILE A 116 -9.57 7.57 -10.49
CA ILE A 116 -9.24 7.34 -11.90
C ILE A 116 -10.52 7.00 -12.69
N SER A 117 -11.37 6.10 -12.18
CA SER A 117 -12.64 5.75 -12.81
C SER A 117 -13.52 6.99 -13.04
N TYR A 118 -13.63 7.85 -12.02
CA TYR A 118 -14.42 9.07 -12.13
C TYR A 118 -13.82 10.09 -13.11
N ILE A 119 -12.49 10.29 -13.09
CA ILE A 119 -11.81 11.23 -14.00
C ILE A 119 -11.94 10.79 -15.46
N THR A 120 -11.84 9.49 -15.72
CA THR A 120 -11.83 8.97 -17.10
C THR A 120 -13.23 8.81 -17.69
N MET A 121 -14.21 8.39 -16.88
CA MET A 121 -15.56 8.02 -17.34
C MET A 121 -16.64 9.03 -16.93
N GLY A 122 -16.34 10.01 -16.09
CA GLY A 122 -17.31 10.95 -15.53
C GLY A 122 -18.31 10.32 -14.55
N LYS A 123 -18.14 9.05 -14.19
CA LYS A 123 -19.01 8.29 -13.30
C LYS A 123 -18.25 7.19 -12.56
N PHE A 124 -18.79 6.73 -11.45
CA PHE A 124 -18.28 5.56 -10.75
C PHE A 124 -18.79 4.29 -11.43
N LEU A 125 -17.87 3.43 -11.85
CA LEU A 125 -18.22 2.14 -12.42
C LEU A 125 -18.29 1.09 -11.31
N PRO A 126 -19.35 0.25 -11.25
CA PRO A 126 -19.44 -0.81 -10.26
C PRO A 126 -18.31 -1.82 -10.35
N ASP A 127 -17.81 -2.08 -11.57
CA ASP A 127 -16.82 -3.12 -11.83
C ASP A 127 -15.42 -2.77 -11.34
N VAL A 128 -15.17 -1.52 -10.89
CA VAL A 128 -13.88 -1.14 -10.30
C VAL A 128 -13.50 -1.97 -9.08
N TRP A 129 -14.50 -2.53 -8.36
CA TRP A 129 -14.26 -3.41 -7.23
C TRP A 129 -13.51 -4.69 -7.64
N LEU A 130 -13.71 -5.15 -8.86
CA LEU A 130 -13.02 -6.32 -9.40
C LEU A 130 -11.49 -6.09 -9.50
N ILE A 131 -11.08 -4.82 -9.67
CA ILE A 131 -9.67 -4.39 -9.73
C ILE A 131 -9.14 -4.05 -8.33
N ILE A 132 -9.95 -3.36 -7.51
CA ILE A 132 -9.58 -2.92 -6.15
C ILE A 132 -9.17 -4.10 -5.29
N VAL A 133 -9.93 -5.19 -5.31
CA VAL A 133 -9.71 -6.34 -4.42
C VAL A 133 -8.33 -6.95 -4.63
N PRO A 134 -7.94 -7.44 -5.82
CA PRO A 134 -6.65 -8.11 -5.99
C PRO A 134 -5.45 -7.17 -5.81
N VAL A 135 -5.53 -5.94 -6.32
CA VAL A 135 -4.45 -4.95 -6.19
C VAL A 135 -4.29 -4.52 -4.72
N GLY A 136 -5.41 -4.23 -4.05
CA GLY A 136 -5.42 -3.76 -2.67
C GLY A 136 -4.89 -4.80 -1.69
N LEU A 137 -5.23 -6.08 -1.86
CA LEU A 137 -4.76 -7.15 -0.99
C LEU A 137 -3.23 -7.29 -1.04
N ILE A 138 -2.63 -7.32 -2.24
CA ILE A 138 -1.16 -7.42 -2.35
C ILE A 138 -0.49 -6.15 -1.81
N THR A 139 -1.12 -4.98 -1.98
CA THR A 139 -0.60 -3.72 -1.42
C THR A 139 -0.60 -3.75 0.11
N VAL A 140 -1.67 -4.23 0.74
CA VAL A 140 -1.74 -4.40 2.20
C VAL A 140 -0.72 -5.42 2.68
N ALA A 141 -0.50 -6.51 1.94
CA ALA A 141 0.48 -7.54 2.30
C ALA A 141 1.92 -6.99 2.44
N ILE A 142 2.26 -5.90 1.74
CA ILE A 142 3.56 -5.22 1.92
C ILE A 142 3.67 -4.66 3.33
N LEU A 143 2.67 -3.89 3.76
CA LEU A 143 2.62 -3.33 5.12
C LEU A 143 2.51 -4.44 6.16
N HIS A 144 1.72 -5.47 5.92
CA HIS A 144 1.54 -6.62 6.80
C HIS A 144 2.88 -7.33 7.07
N ALA A 145 3.67 -7.63 6.02
CA ALA A 145 5.00 -8.22 6.15
C ALA A 145 5.94 -7.32 6.98
N ASN A 146 5.88 -6.01 6.76
CA ASN A 146 6.65 -5.02 7.52
C ASN A 146 6.24 -5.02 8.99
N ASN A 147 4.94 -4.91 9.28
CA ASN A 147 4.40 -4.90 10.65
C ASN A 147 4.71 -6.21 11.39
N THR A 148 4.67 -7.37 10.70
CA THR A 148 5.03 -8.67 11.30
C THR A 148 6.52 -8.74 11.64
N ARG A 149 7.39 -8.23 10.77
CA ARG A 149 8.84 -8.16 11.02
C ARG A 149 9.16 -7.27 12.22
N ASP A 150 8.45 -6.15 12.34
CA ASP A 150 8.77 -5.09 13.27
C ASP A 150 8.06 -5.22 14.63
N ILE A 151 7.32 -6.31 14.90
CA ILE A 151 6.59 -6.56 16.17
C ILE A 151 7.48 -6.27 17.39
N GLY A 152 8.74 -6.72 17.38
CA GLY A 152 9.66 -6.54 18.53
C GLY A 152 10.03 -5.08 18.78
N THR A 153 10.15 -4.25 17.75
CA THR A 153 10.43 -2.81 17.83
C THR A 153 9.17 -2.03 18.19
N ASP A 154 8.02 -2.41 17.64
CA ASP A 154 6.71 -1.82 17.88
C ASP A 154 6.27 -1.94 19.35
N VAL A 155 6.49 -3.12 19.95
CA VAL A 155 6.26 -3.32 21.40
C VAL A 155 7.10 -2.35 22.24
N ARG A 156 8.39 -2.16 21.88
CA ARG A 156 9.27 -1.20 22.60
C ARG A 156 8.80 0.24 22.46
N ALA A 157 8.24 0.59 21.29
CA ALA A 157 7.68 1.91 21.01
C ALA A 157 6.26 2.11 21.59
N ARG A 158 5.68 1.09 22.25
CA ARG A 158 4.32 1.10 22.82
C ARG A 158 3.23 1.39 21.80
N ILE A 159 3.42 0.92 20.58
CA ILE A 159 2.39 0.96 19.52
C ILE A 159 1.74 -0.41 19.39
N SER A 160 0.57 -0.47 18.74
CA SER A 160 -0.17 -1.71 18.52
C SER A 160 -0.54 -1.81 17.05
N THR A 161 0.10 -2.73 16.33
CA THR A 161 -0.22 -3.03 14.93
C THR A 161 -1.22 -4.18 14.83
N LEU A 162 -1.80 -4.39 13.63
CA LEU A 162 -2.73 -5.50 13.40
C LEU A 162 -2.02 -6.85 13.62
N ALA A 163 -0.80 -7.02 13.12
CA ALA A 163 0.02 -8.20 13.30
C ALA A 163 0.17 -8.61 14.78
N MET A 164 0.38 -7.62 15.67
CA MET A 164 0.46 -7.87 17.12
C MET A 164 -0.84 -8.38 17.73
N ARG A 165 -2.01 -7.92 17.22
CA ARG A 165 -3.32 -8.30 17.75
C ARG A 165 -3.80 -9.65 17.28
N LEU A 166 -3.44 -10.07 16.07
CA LEU A 166 -3.90 -11.30 15.46
C LEU A 166 -3.24 -12.55 16.08
N GLY A 167 -2.01 -12.42 16.58
CA GLY A 167 -1.19 -13.53 16.98
C GLY A 167 -0.65 -14.33 15.78
N VAL A 168 0.50 -14.99 15.98
CA VAL A 168 1.36 -15.53 14.91
C VAL A 168 0.62 -16.40 13.88
N LYS A 169 -0.30 -17.27 14.31
CA LYS A 169 -0.99 -18.18 13.37
C LYS A 169 -1.95 -17.45 12.44
N THR A 170 -2.75 -16.55 13.00
CA THR A 170 -3.73 -15.77 12.22
C THR A 170 -3.03 -14.77 11.33
N ASP A 171 -1.97 -14.17 11.80
CA ASP A 171 -1.10 -13.25 11.08
C ASP A 171 -0.52 -13.91 9.82
N ILE A 172 0.10 -15.08 9.96
CA ILE A 172 0.61 -15.86 8.84
C ILE A 172 -0.52 -16.22 7.85
N PHE A 173 -1.67 -16.68 8.35
CA PHE A 173 -2.81 -17.02 7.50
C PHE A 173 -3.31 -15.81 6.69
N LEU A 174 -3.45 -14.66 7.34
CA LEU A 174 -3.91 -13.44 6.69
C LEU A 174 -2.93 -12.99 5.60
N TYR A 175 -1.64 -12.96 5.89
CA TYR A 175 -0.63 -12.67 4.88
C TYR A 175 -0.70 -13.62 3.67
N MET A 176 -0.83 -14.94 3.93
CA MET A 176 -0.97 -15.91 2.84
C MET A 176 -2.23 -15.66 2.01
N PHE A 177 -3.35 -15.32 2.66
CA PHE A 177 -4.57 -14.94 1.98
C PHE A 177 -4.35 -13.70 1.10
N GLU A 178 -3.71 -12.66 1.61
CA GLU A 178 -3.45 -11.42 0.90
C GLU A 178 -2.59 -11.61 -0.37
N VAL A 179 -1.62 -12.52 -0.35
CA VAL A 179 -0.73 -12.73 -1.51
C VAL A 179 -1.21 -13.80 -2.47
N LEU A 180 -2.07 -14.74 -2.06
CA LEU A 180 -2.51 -15.86 -2.92
C LEU A 180 -3.93 -15.67 -3.47
N PHE A 181 -4.85 -15.12 -2.67
CA PHE A 181 -6.25 -14.91 -3.08
C PHE A 181 -6.41 -14.05 -4.32
N PRO A 182 -5.60 -13.00 -4.58
CA PRO A 182 -5.67 -12.21 -5.81
C PRO A 182 -5.65 -13.05 -7.09
N PHE A 183 -4.89 -14.12 -7.15
CA PHE A 183 -4.81 -14.99 -8.33
C PHE A 183 -6.08 -15.82 -8.51
N LEU A 184 -6.65 -16.33 -7.40
CA LEU A 184 -7.94 -17.01 -7.43
C LEU A 184 -9.06 -16.05 -7.85
N TRP A 185 -9.01 -14.81 -7.36
CA TRP A 185 -9.96 -13.77 -7.73
C TRP A 185 -9.94 -13.47 -9.23
N ILE A 186 -8.77 -13.24 -9.82
CA ILE A 186 -8.64 -13.03 -11.27
C ILE A 186 -9.16 -14.23 -12.04
N ALA A 187 -8.79 -15.45 -11.65
CA ALA A 187 -9.27 -16.66 -12.32
C ALA A 187 -10.80 -16.79 -12.26
N ALA A 188 -11.42 -16.46 -11.12
CA ALA A 188 -12.88 -16.43 -10.98
C ALA A 188 -13.50 -15.35 -11.86
N CYS A 189 -12.95 -14.14 -11.90
CA CYS A 189 -13.43 -13.06 -12.75
C CYS A 189 -13.34 -13.42 -14.25
N VAL A 190 -12.29 -14.11 -14.67
CA VAL A 190 -12.18 -14.63 -16.06
C VAL A 190 -13.23 -15.70 -16.33
N ALA A 191 -13.41 -16.66 -15.40
CA ALA A 191 -14.40 -17.72 -15.57
C ALA A 191 -15.85 -17.18 -15.62
N LEU A 192 -16.13 -16.08 -14.93
CA LEU A 192 -17.42 -15.40 -14.93
C LEU A 192 -17.60 -14.40 -16.11
N GLY A 193 -16.56 -14.22 -16.94
CA GLY A 193 -16.62 -13.34 -18.10
C GLY A 193 -16.42 -11.85 -17.82
N TYR A 194 -16.01 -11.46 -16.59
CA TYR A 194 -15.70 -10.07 -16.27
C TYR A 194 -14.37 -9.59 -16.85
N PHE A 195 -13.39 -10.49 -16.93
CA PHE A 195 -12.09 -10.20 -17.53
C PHE A 195 -11.81 -11.09 -18.72
N PRO A 196 -11.03 -10.60 -19.71
CA PRO A 196 -10.62 -11.42 -20.86
C PRO A 196 -9.69 -12.55 -20.40
N TRP A 197 -9.63 -13.66 -21.19
CA TRP A 197 -8.88 -14.86 -20.81
C TRP A 197 -7.37 -14.60 -20.63
N TRP A 198 -6.79 -13.63 -21.33
CA TRP A 198 -5.37 -13.25 -21.18
C TRP A 198 -5.07 -12.57 -19.85
N SER A 199 -6.07 -12.17 -19.07
CA SER A 199 -5.87 -11.74 -17.68
C SER A 199 -5.25 -12.84 -16.82
N LEU A 200 -5.37 -14.11 -17.24
CA LEU A 200 -4.64 -15.23 -16.63
C LEU A 200 -3.11 -15.12 -16.77
N LEU A 201 -2.59 -14.21 -17.57
CA LEU A 201 -1.16 -13.90 -17.61
C LEU A 201 -0.62 -13.50 -16.22
N THR A 202 -1.46 -12.88 -15.39
CA THR A 202 -1.13 -12.55 -13.99
C THR A 202 -0.72 -13.77 -13.17
N ILE A 203 -1.13 -14.99 -13.56
CA ILE A 203 -0.78 -16.26 -12.87
C ILE A 203 0.74 -16.47 -12.82
N VAL A 204 1.52 -15.88 -13.71
CA VAL A 204 2.98 -15.92 -13.63
C VAL A 204 3.47 -15.40 -12.28
N GLY A 205 2.78 -14.43 -11.69
CA GLY A 205 3.05 -13.90 -10.34
C GLY A 205 2.76 -14.88 -9.20
N ILE A 206 2.10 -16.02 -9.44
CA ILE A 206 1.80 -16.99 -8.38
C ILE A 206 3.07 -17.67 -7.83
N LEU A 207 4.10 -17.81 -8.66
CA LEU A 207 5.37 -18.41 -8.23
C LEU A 207 6.05 -17.58 -7.12
N PRO A 208 6.33 -16.27 -7.31
CA PRO A 208 6.85 -15.44 -6.22
C PRO A 208 5.85 -15.30 -5.06
N ALA A 209 4.52 -15.32 -5.30
CA ALA A 209 3.54 -15.30 -4.21
C ALA A 209 3.64 -16.54 -3.32
N ILE A 210 3.77 -17.75 -3.90
CA ILE A 210 3.99 -19.00 -3.16
C ILE A 210 5.33 -18.96 -2.42
N ALA A 211 6.39 -18.44 -3.04
CA ALA A 211 7.69 -18.29 -2.39
C ALA A 211 7.62 -17.38 -1.16
N ASN A 212 6.91 -16.24 -1.26
CA ASN A 212 6.67 -15.32 -0.15
C ASN A 212 5.84 -15.98 0.97
N ALA A 213 4.74 -16.66 0.60
CA ALA A 213 3.91 -17.40 1.55
C ALA A 213 4.70 -18.49 2.31
N ARG A 214 5.56 -19.25 1.61
CA ARG A 214 6.45 -20.22 2.22
C ARG A 214 7.47 -19.58 3.17
N THR A 215 7.96 -18.40 2.82
CA THR A 215 8.88 -17.64 3.69
C THR A 215 8.17 -17.24 4.98
N MET A 216 6.94 -16.72 4.91
CA MET A 216 6.14 -16.39 6.09
C MET A 216 5.84 -17.61 6.96
N LEU A 217 5.54 -18.77 6.36
CA LEU A 217 5.30 -20.03 7.09
C LEU A 217 6.51 -20.52 7.91
N ARG A 218 7.72 -20.10 7.56
CA ARG A 218 8.94 -20.47 8.28
C ARG A 218 9.18 -19.63 9.54
N LEU A 219 8.49 -18.50 9.67
CA LEU A 219 8.62 -17.56 10.79
C LEU A 219 8.60 -18.24 12.18
N PRO A 220 7.65 -19.14 12.51
CA PRO A 220 7.60 -19.74 13.85
C PRO A 220 8.77 -20.67 14.18
N LYS A 221 9.47 -21.18 13.16
CA LYS A 221 10.60 -22.11 13.30
C LYS A 221 11.96 -21.42 13.25
N GLU A 222 12.10 -20.43 12.39
CA GLU A 222 13.37 -19.81 12.05
C GLU A 222 13.52 -18.38 12.61
N GLY A 223 12.43 -17.83 13.15
CA GLY A 223 12.43 -16.49 13.73
C GLY A 223 12.33 -15.35 12.70
N ILE A 224 12.36 -14.12 13.20
CA ILE A 224 12.09 -12.89 12.41
C ILE A 224 13.09 -12.68 11.27
N GLY A 225 14.33 -13.16 11.42
CA GLY A 225 15.36 -13.01 10.38
C GLY A 225 14.96 -13.56 9.02
N VAL A 226 14.10 -14.60 8.96
CA VAL A 226 13.66 -15.20 7.70
C VAL A 226 12.78 -14.26 6.86
N ILE A 227 12.06 -13.35 7.51
CA ILE A 227 11.16 -12.38 6.87
C ILE A 227 11.75 -10.97 6.76
N SER A 228 13.06 -10.79 7.02
CA SER A 228 13.73 -9.49 7.07
C SER A 228 13.56 -8.62 5.81
N ASN A 229 13.36 -9.23 4.66
CA ASN A 229 13.15 -8.58 3.35
C ASN A 229 11.86 -9.04 2.66
N LEU A 230 10.89 -9.53 3.43
CA LEU A 230 9.65 -10.06 2.86
C LEU A 230 8.75 -8.95 2.31
N ASP A 231 8.77 -7.78 2.94
CA ASP A 231 8.11 -6.56 2.47
C ASP A 231 8.61 -6.15 1.07
N GLU A 232 9.93 -6.12 0.88
CA GLU A 232 10.54 -5.83 -0.44
C GLU A 232 10.16 -6.88 -1.50
N LYS A 233 10.18 -8.17 -1.15
CA LYS A 233 9.75 -9.25 -2.05
C LYS A 233 8.26 -9.13 -2.41
N THR A 234 7.44 -8.72 -1.45
CA THR A 234 6.01 -8.50 -1.68
C THR A 234 5.78 -7.26 -2.56
N ALA A 235 6.57 -6.19 -2.39
CA ALA A 235 6.53 -5.03 -3.29
C ALA A 235 6.93 -5.40 -4.73
N LYS A 236 7.93 -6.26 -4.92
CA LYS A 236 8.28 -6.81 -6.25
C LYS A 236 7.16 -7.66 -6.85
N LEU A 237 6.47 -8.45 -6.02
CA LEU A 237 5.28 -9.19 -6.43
C LEU A 237 4.16 -8.24 -6.87
N GLN A 238 3.90 -7.17 -6.11
CA GLN A 238 2.91 -6.16 -6.45
C GLN A 238 3.22 -5.49 -7.80
N LEU A 239 4.47 -5.11 -8.02
CA LEU A 239 4.90 -4.51 -9.28
C LEU A 239 4.69 -5.47 -10.46
N LEU A 240 5.13 -6.73 -10.31
CA LEU A 240 4.94 -7.75 -11.36
C LEU A 240 3.46 -7.99 -11.65
N PHE A 241 2.64 -8.17 -10.60
CA PHE A 241 1.20 -8.37 -10.74
C PHE A 241 0.54 -7.19 -11.46
N SER A 242 0.83 -5.97 -11.04
CA SER A 242 0.25 -4.76 -11.61
C SER A 242 0.65 -4.55 -13.08
N LEU A 243 1.91 -4.80 -13.44
CA LEU A 243 2.38 -4.72 -14.82
C LEU A 243 1.67 -5.76 -15.70
N LEU A 244 1.64 -7.02 -15.28
CA LEU A 244 0.97 -8.08 -16.03
C LEU A 244 -0.53 -7.80 -16.18
N PHE A 245 -1.18 -7.34 -15.10
CA PHE A 245 -2.59 -7.01 -15.10
C PHE A 245 -2.91 -5.81 -16.01
N THR A 246 -2.06 -4.78 -16.00
CA THR A 246 -2.21 -3.61 -16.90
C THR A 246 -2.09 -4.03 -18.37
N VAL A 247 -1.10 -4.87 -18.71
CA VAL A 247 -0.92 -5.36 -20.08
C VAL A 247 -2.19 -6.04 -20.60
N THR A 248 -2.96 -6.72 -19.73
CA THR A 248 -4.21 -7.40 -20.15
C THR A 248 -5.31 -6.45 -20.65
N PHE A 249 -5.24 -5.18 -20.34
CA PHE A 249 -6.18 -4.16 -20.83
C PHE A 249 -5.64 -3.38 -22.04
N LEU A 250 -4.40 -3.66 -22.48
CA LEU A 250 -3.79 -3.03 -23.66
C LEU A 250 -3.85 -3.92 -24.89
N ILE A 251 -4.13 -5.21 -24.70
CA ILE A 251 -4.29 -6.22 -25.76
C ILE A 251 -5.77 -6.34 -26.13
#